data_eb9b212331d11e708a6c8e468a499111
#
_entry.id   eb9b212331d11e708a6c8e468a499111
#
_cell.length_a   1.000
_cell.length_b   1.000
_cell.length_c   1.000
_cell.angle_alpha   90.00
_cell.angle_beta   90.00
_cell.angle_gamma   90.00
#
_symmetry.space_group_name_H-M   'P 1'
#
loop_
_entity.id
_entity.type
_entity.pdbx_description
1 polymer ?
#
loop_
_entity_poly.entity_id
_entity_poly.type
_entity_poly.pdbx_seq_one_letter_code
_entity_poly.pdbx_strand_id
1 'polypeptide(L)'
;TPYDYLPQALVGVLVVSAGVLAATSRGRVRALLLVGVTGYGTALLFLIHGGPDLALTQVLVETVSLIVFVMVLRRLPKYFTNRPLNSTRWWRIVLAVLVGGSVTLLAMVAAAARVAEPVSVDYYEAAYTFAYGKNIVNVTLVDTRAWDTIGEISVLAIAATGVASLIFLRSRTPRVQAREGDQAFGARGMWLRASGALDPTSRSLIFEVVTRIMFTVMMLVSLYLLIAGHNAPGGGFAGGLVAGIALMIRYLAAGRRELDEAAPFDAGRLLGFGLALSVLSAVTPALLGGKIFQSYDLTLVIPGWETLATPWGDWTLFGEMHLVSSTVFDIGVYLIVIGVVLDLPRSLGA
;
A
#
# COMPACT_ATOMS: atom_id res chain seq x y z
N THR A 1 14.58 30.32 -0.29
CA THR A 1 15.36 29.52 0.68
C THR A 1 15.28 28.05 0.30
N PRO A 2 16.30 27.20 0.55
CA PRO A 2 16.25 25.78 0.23
C PRO A 2 15.30 24.98 1.15
N TYR A 3 14.71 25.61 2.14
CA TYR A 3 13.68 25.06 3.03
C TYR A 3 12.75 26.19 3.52
N ASP A 4 11.50 25.84 3.77
CA ASP A 4 10.50 26.80 4.27
C ASP A 4 10.45 26.78 5.81
N TYR A 5 10.69 25.61 6.40
CA TYR A 5 10.63 25.40 7.86
C TYR A 5 11.85 24.63 8.36
N LEU A 6 12.33 24.96 9.57
CA LEU A 6 13.45 24.27 10.20
C LEU A 6 13.24 22.73 10.33
N PRO A 7 12.07 22.21 10.70
CA PRO A 7 11.84 20.76 10.73
C PRO A 7 12.09 20.07 9.39
N GLN A 8 11.77 20.71 8.26
CA GLN A 8 12.02 20.20 6.92
C GLN A 8 13.51 19.97 6.67
N ALA A 9 14.33 20.95 7.04
CA ALA A 9 15.79 20.85 6.91
C ALA A 9 16.37 19.70 7.75
N LEU A 10 15.89 19.55 9.00
CA LEU A 10 16.32 18.49 9.91
C LEU A 10 15.97 17.10 9.35
N VAL A 11 14.74 16.92 8.86
CA VAL A 11 14.32 15.66 8.24
C VAL A 11 15.10 15.40 6.96
N GLY A 12 15.36 16.44 6.15
CA GLY A 12 16.19 16.31 4.95
C GLY A 12 17.60 15.82 5.26
N VAL A 13 18.25 16.37 6.28
CA VAL A 13 19.58 15.91 6.73
C VAL A 13 19.53 14.47 7.23
N LEU A 14 18.49 14.08 7.96
CA LEU A 14 18.30 12.71 8.42
C LEU A 14 18.15 11.74 7.24
N VAL A 15 17.33 12.06 6.24
CA VAL A 15 17.11 11.24 5.04
C VAL A 15 18.42 11.07 4.27
N VAL A 16 19.16 12.15 4.01
CA VAL A 16 20.45 12.09 3.30
C VAL A 16 21.47 11.28 4.07
N SER A 17 21.59 11.49 5.39
CA SER A 17 22.55 10.76 6.23
C SER A 17 22.21 9.27 6.28
N ALA A 18 20.94 8.91 6.41
CA ALA A 18 20.48 7.52 6.38
C ALA A 18 20.79 6.85 5.03
N GLY A 19 20.56 7.55 3.92
CA GLY A 19 20.90 7.07 2.58
C GLY A 19 22.40 6.78 2.40
N VAL A 20 23.26 7.70 2.84
CA VAL A 20 24.73 7.52 2.80
C VAL A 20 25.16 6.34 3.69
N LEU A 21 24.61 6.21 4.89
CA LEU A 21 24.88 5.10 5.80
C LEU A 21 24.38 3.78 5.23
N ALA A 22 23.23 3.75 4.56
CA ALA A 22 22.71 2.58 3.87
C ALA A 22 23.66 2.11 2.77
N ALA A 23 24.10 3.03 1.90
CA ALA A 23 25.03 2.74 0.79
C ALA A 23 26.40 2.24 1.26
N THR A 24 26.84 2.64 2.45
CA THR A 24 28.13 2.23 3.04
C THR A 24 28.02 1.01 3.96
N SER A 25 26.80 0.54 4.24
CA SER A 25 26.56 -0.56 5.18
C SER A 25 27.02 -1.90 4.60
N ARG A 26 27.69 -2.72 5.45
CA ARG A 26 28.10 -4.09 5.11
C ARG A 26 27.03 -5.13 5.43
N GLY A 27 26.18 -4.86 6.40
CA GLY A 27 25.09 -5.75 6.82
C GLY A 27 23.84 -5.49 6.01
N ARG A 28 23.24 -6.54 5.42
CA ARG A 28 22.03 -6.39 4.58
C ARG A 28 20.83 -5.88 5.37
N VAL A 29 20.60 -6.42 6.56
CA VAL A 29 19.50 -5.95 7.43
C VAL A 29 19.70 -4.50 7.86
N ARG A 30 20.96 -4.13 8.22
CA ARG A 30 21.28 -2.75 8.56
C ARG A 30 21.04 -1.80 7.39
N ALA A 31 21.47 -2.20 6.18
CA ALA A 31 21.21 -1.41 4.97
C ALA A 31 19.70 -1.24 4.74
N LEU A 32 18.93 -2.32 4.87
CA LEU A 32 17.47 -2.29 4.71
C LEU A 32 16.80 -1.34 5.71
N LEU A 33 17.14 -1.43 7.00
CA LEU A 33 16.57 -0.55 8.02
C LEU A 33 16.91 0.92 7.76
N LEU A 34 18.13 1.22 7.28
CA LEU A 34 18.52 2.58 6.93
C LEU A 34 17.77 3.11 5.68
N VAL A 35 17.50 2.24 4.70
CA VAL A 35 16.61 2.57 3.57
C VAL A 35 15.20 2.86 4.09
N GLY A 36 14.67 2.05 5.02
CA GLY A 36 13.40 2.34 5.67
C GLY A 36 13.34 3.71 6.34
N VAL A 37 14.43 4.13 7.01
CA VAL A 37 14.52 5.48 7.58
C VAL A 37 14.40 6.55 6.49
N THR A 38 14.97 6.32 5.28
CA THR A 38 14.81 7.27 4.17
C THR A 38 13.37 7.34 3.69
N GLY A 39 12.68 6.20 3.58
CA GLY A 39 11.29 6.13 3.17
C GLY A 39 10.32 6.81 4.15
N TYR A 40 10.43 6.50 5.44
CA TYR A 40 9.63 7.17 6.47
C TYR A 40 9.96 8.66 6.62
N GLY A 41 11.23 9.04 6.46
CA GLY A 41 11.62 10.44 6.43
C GLY A 41 11.01 11.20 5.25
N THR A 42 10.94 10.57 4.08
CA THR A 42 10.25 11.14 2.90
C THR A 42 8.74 11.29 3.16
N ALA A 43 8.10 10.31 3.81
CA ALA A 43 6.70 10.43 4.21
C ALA A 43 6.47 11.62 5.14
N LEU A 44 7.38 11.84 6.09
CA LEU A 44 7.30 13.00 6.99
C LEU A 44 7.47 14.33 6.23
N LEU A 45 8.35 14.38 5.20
CA LEU A 45 8.46 15.55 4.33
C LEU A 45 7.15 15.81 3.57
N PHE A 46 6.49 14.79 3.05
CA PHE A 46 5.18 14.95 2.41
C PHE A 46 4.14 15.51 3.39
N LEU A 47 4.13 15.04 4.64
CA LEU A 47 3.21 15.52 5.66
C LEU A 47 3.46 17.00 5.99
N ILE A 48 4.73 17.41 6.15
CA ILE A 48 5.11 18.80 6.40
C ILE A 48 4.69 19.74 5.28
N HIS A 49 4.67 19.22 4.02
CA HIS A 49 4.23 19.99 2.84
C HIS A 49 2.70 19.92 2.60
N GLY A 50 1.93 19.37 3.53
CA GLY A 50 0.46 19.31 3.42
C GLY A 50 -0.07 18.24 2.48
N GLY A 51 0.72 17.19 2.20
CA GLY A 51 0.31 16.03 1.39
C GLY A 51 0.01 14.79 2.25
N PRO A 52 -1.08 14.73 3.02
CA PRO A 52 -1.35 13.62 3.93
C PRO A 52 -1.60 12.29 3.22
N ASP A 53 -2.23 12.29 2.03
CA ASP A 53 -2.42 11.08 1.21
C ASP A 53 -1.08 10.49 0.76
N LEU A 54 -0.16 11.35 0.29
CA LEU A 54 1.18 10.94 -0.12
C LEU A 54 1.97 10.39 1.06
N ALA A 55 1.86 11.03 2.23
CA ALA A 55 2.50 10.56 3.45
C ALA A 55 1.96 9.20 3.88
N LEU A 56 0.63 9.03 3.87
CA LEU A 56 -0.04 7.77 4.23
C LEU A 56 0.40 6.63 3.31
N THR A 57 0.32 6.83 2.01
CA THR A 57 0.70 5.81 1.02
C THR A 57 2.18 5.47 1.11
N GLN A 58 3.06 6.47 1.29
CA GLN A 58 4.50 6.25 1.46
C GLN A 58 4.81 5.40 2.69
N VAL A 59 4.19 5.69 3.84
CA VAL A 59 4.35 4.88 5.08
C VAL A 59 3.90 3.44 4.85
N LEU A 60 2.76 3.24 4.19
CA LEU A 60 2.21 1.91 3.97
C LEU A 60 3.06 1.10 2.99
N VAL A 61 3.47 1.69 1.87
CA VAL A 61 4.34 1.05 0.87
C VAL A 61 5.70 0.71 1.47
N GLU A 62 6.29 1.62 2.25
CA GLU A 62 7.56 1.36 2.93
C GLU A 62 7.44 0.19 3.90
N THR A 63 6.35 0.15 4.69
CA THR A 63 6.10 -0.94 5.64
C THR A 63 5.97 -2.29 4.93
N VAL A 64 5.17 -2.38 3.85
CA VAL A 64 5.04 -3.60 3.04
C VAL A 64 6.39 -4.02 2.49
N SER A 65 7.13 -3.08 1.90
CA SER A 65 8.45 -3.33 1.30
C SER A 65 9.44 -3.85 2.34
N LEU A 66 9.50 -3.23 3.52
CA LEU A 66 10.37 -3.69 4.61
C LEU A 66 10.03 -5.11 5.05
N ILE A 67 8.76 -5.45 5.22
CA ILE A 67 8.32 -6.81 5.59
C ILE A 67 8.77 -7.81 4.53
N VAL A 68 8.50 -7.53 3.26
CA VAL A 68 8.87 -8.40 2.14
C VAL A 68 10.39 -8.58 2.05
N PHE A 69 11.14 -7.50 2.15
CA PHE A 69 12.61 -7.58 2.12
C PHE A 69 13.17 -8.36 3.31
N VAL A 70 12.62 -8.20 4.52
CA VAL A 70 13.02 -9.00 5.69
C VAL A 70 12.76 -10.48 5.43
N MET A 71 11.61 -10.83 4.85
CA MET A 71 11.29 -12.22 4.49
C MET A 71 12.31 -12.81 3.51
N VAL A 72 12.70 -12.06 2.48
CA VAL A 72 13.71 -12.49 1.49
C VAL A 72 15.10 -12.57 2.13
N LEU A 73 15.48 -11.56 2.92
CA LEU A 73 16.82 -11.50 3.53
C LEU A 73 17.08 -12.62 4.54
N ARG A 74 16.04 -13.19 5.18
CA ARG A 74 16.19 -14.35 6.07
C ARG A 74 16.80 -15.56 5.36
N ARG A 75 16.68 -15.67 4.04
CA ARG A 75 17.23 -16.75 3.21
C ARG A 75 18.61 -16.43 2.63
N LEU A 76 19.10 -15.20 2.80
CA LEU A 76 20.35 -14.72 2.22
C LEU A 76 21.46 -14.60 3.29
N PRO A 77 22.75 -14.69 2.91
CA PRO A 77 23.87 -14.44 3.82
C PRO A 77 23.75 -13.08 4.51
N LYS A 78 24.19 -12.98 5.77
CA LYS A 78 24.07 -11.77 6.61
C LYS A 78 24.79 -10.55 6.03
N TYR A 79 25.88 -10.76 5.27
CA TYR A 79 26.74 -9.70 4.77
C TYR A 79 26.83 -9.72 3.24
N PHE A 80 27.12 -8.55 2.65
CA PHE A 80 27.46 -8.47 1.25
C PHE A 80 28.86 -9.04 1.01
N THR A 81 28.99 -9.95 0.04
CA THR A 81 30.23 -10.69 -0.25
C THR A 81 31.18 -9.94 -1.17
N ASN A 82 30.67 -9.05 -2.01
CA ASN A 82 31.48 -8.33 -2.98
C ASN A 82 32.08 -7.06 -2.36
N ARG A 83 33.40 -7.06 -2.15
CA ARG A 83 34.17 -5.84 -1.89
C ARG A 83 34.53 -5.22 -3.24
N PRO A 84 34.01 -4.03 -3.59
CA PRO A 84 34.48 -3.35 -4.79
C PRO A 84 35.98 -3.05 -4.65
N LEU A 85 36.73 -3.31 -5.72
CA LEU A 85 38.14 -2.91 -5.82
C LEU A 85 38.26 -1.41 -5.57
N ASN A 86 39.34 -0.96 -4.91
CA ASN A 86 39.51 0.47 -4.57
C ASN A 86 39.50 1.39 -5.82
N SER A 87 39.96 0.92 -6.96
CA SER A 87 39.92 1.66 -8.24
C SER A 87 38.49 1.90 -8.74
N THR A 88 37.62 0.89 -8.62
CA THR A 88 36.21 1.00 -9.00
C THR A 88 35.37 1.80 -8.00
N ARG A 89 35.82 1.92 -6.77
CA ARG A 89 35.11 2.69 -5.74
C ARG A 89 35.11 4.19 -6.05
N TRP A 90 36.25 4.74 -6.46
CA TRP A 90 36.36 6.15 -6.82
C TRP A 90 35.47 6.51 -8.00
N TRP A 91 35.51 5.70 -9.04
CA TRP A 91 34.65 5.90 -10.21
C TRP A 91 33.16 5.87 -9.88
N ARG A 92 32.74 4.95 -9.00
CA ARG A 92 31.36 4.89 -8.53
C ARG A 92 30.94 6.13 -7.74
N ILE A 93 31.83 6.69 -6.92
CA ILE A 93 31.55 7.93 -6.18
C ILE A 93 31.38 9.09 -7.17
N VAL A 94 32.30 9.23 -8.13
CA VAL A 94 32.23 10.27 -9.17
C VAL A 94 30.91 10.15 -9.95
N LEU A 95 30.56 8.94 -10.38
CA LEU A 95 29.31 8.70 -11.10
C LEU A 95 28.08 9.04 -10.25
N ALA A 96 28.06 8.65 -8.99
CA ALA A 96 26.96 8.96 -8.07
C ALA A 96 26.79 10.45 -7.84
N VAL A 97 27.90 11.19 -7.69
CA VAL A 97 27.89 12.65 -7.54
C VAL A 97 27.41 13.34 -8.83
N LEU A 98 27.87 12.87 -9.98
CA LEU A 98 27.47 13.44 -11.29
C LEU A 98 25.96 13.21 -11.53
N VAL A 99 25.49 11.97 -11.35
CA VAL A 99 24.07 11.63 -11.56
C VAL A 99 23.19 12.34 -10.54
N GLY A 100 23.53 12.26 -9.25
CA GLY A 100 22.78 12.93 -8.19
C GLY A 100 22.76 14.45 -8.36
N GLY A 101 23.91 15.04 -8.68
CA GLY A 101 24.02 16.47 -8.98
C GLY A 101 23.20 16.88 -10.20
N SER A 102 23.22 16.11 -11.27
CA SER A 102 22.43 16.37 -12.48
C SER A 102 20.93 16.33 -12.18
N VAL A 103 20.45 15.32 -11.44
CA VAL A 103 19.04 15.21 -11.06
C VAL A 103 18.62 16.38 -10.17
N THR A 104 19.46 16.75 -9.19
CA THR A 104 19.17 17.88 -8.30
C THR A 104 19.11 19.20 -9.08
N LEU A 105 20.08 19.43 -9.98
CA LEU A 105 20.11 20.63 -10.81
C LEU A 105 18.88 20.69 -11.72
N LEU A 106 18.51 19.59 -12.37
CA LEU A 106 17.32 19.49 -13.21
C LEU A 106 16.04 19.80 -12.42
N ALA A 107 15.90 19.25 -11.21
CA ALA A 107 14.76 19.54 -10.34
C ALA A 107 14.68 21.02 -9.96
N MET A 108 15.81 21.64 -9.62
CA MET A 108 15.86 23.07 -9.28
C MET A 108 15.51 23.95 -10.49
N VAL A 109 16.07 23.64 -11.67
CA VAL A 109 15.78 24.38 -12.91
C VAL A 109 14.33 24.20 -13.32
N ALA A 110 13.79 22.98 -13.27
CA ALA A 110 12.39 22.73 -13.59
C ALA A 110 11.42 23.47 -12.66
N ALA A 111 11.74 23.57 -11.36
CA ALA A 111 10.94 24.36 -10.43
C ALA A 111 10.99 25.87 -10.72
N ALA A 112 12.16 26.39 -11.13
CA ALA A 112 12.36 27.79 -11.45
C ALA A 112 11.83 28.20 -12.85
N ALA A 113 11.75 27.24 -13.78
CA ALA A 113 11.33 27.46 -15.17
C ALA A 113 9.81 27.50 -15.39
N ARG A 114 9.01 27.42 -14.33
CA ARG A 114 7.54 27.50 -14.43
C ARG A 114 7.11 28.92 -14.75
N VAL A 115 6.70 29.15 -16.01
CA VAL A 115 6.21 30.45 -16.51
C VAL A 115 4.70 30.45 -16.74
N ALA A 116 4.08 29.27 -16.92
CA ALA A 116 2.65 29.13 -17.09
C ALA A 116 1.95 28.79 -15.77
N GLU A 117 0.69 29.18 -15.66
CA GLU A 117 -0.17 28.79 -14.55
C GLU A 117 -0.32 27.26 -14.50
N PRO A 118 -0.14 26.61 -13.34
CA PRO A 118 -0.27 25.18 -13.24
C PRO A 118 -1.71 24.72 -13.52
N VAL A 119 -1.89 23.74 -14.38
CA VAL A 119 -3.21 23.10 -14.63
C VAL A 119 -3.85 22.56 -13.36
N SER A 120 -3.07 22.26 -12.33
CA SER A 120 -3.53 21.78 -11.03
C SER A 120 -4.36 22.79 -10.24
N VAL A 121 -4.36 24.07 -10.61
CA VAL A 121 -5.22 25.09 -9.98
C VAL A 121 -6.69 24.77 -10.20
N ASP A 122 -7.04 24.29 -11.40
CA ASP A 122 -8.41 23.94 -11.76
C ASP A 122 -8.88 22.62 -11.11
N TYR A 123 -7.96 21.77 -10.63
CA TYR A 123 -8.31 20.48 -10.02
C TYR A 123 -9.08 20.65 -8.71
N TYR A 124 -8.88 21.75 -7.99
CA TYR A 124 -9.59 22.03 -6.76
C TYR A 124 -11.09 22.19 -7.00
N GLU A 125 -11.44 23.04 -7.96
CA GLU A 125 -12.84 23.29 -8.32
C GLU A 125 -13.46 22.06 -9.00
N ALA A 126 -12.74 21.42 -9.91
CA ALA A 126 -13.20 20.23 -10.61
C ALA A 126 -13.49 19.06 -9.66
N ALA A 127 -12.65 18.83 -8.65
CA ALA A 127 -12.86 17.75 -7.67
C ALA A 127 -14.16 17.96 -6.90
N TYR A 128 -14.46 19.20 -6.53
CA TYR A 128 -15.64 19.51 -5.73
C TYR A 128 -16.93 19.56 -6.56
N THR A 129 -16.88 20.17 -7.74
CA THR A 129 -18.09 20.47 -8.56
C THR A 129 -18.46 19.31 -9.48
N PHE A 130 -17.49 18.63 -10.07
CA PHE A 130 -17.75 17.60 -11.09
C PHE A 130 -17.60 16.17 -10.54
N ALA A 131 -16.68 15.96 -9.60
CA ALA A 131 -16.41 14.64 -9.09
C ALA A 131 -16.91 14.41 -7.65
N TYR A 132 -17.60 15.38 -7.08
CA TYR A 132 -18.34 15.29 -5.81
C TYR A 132 -17.50 14.90 -4.59
N GLY A 133 -16.18 15.17 -4.60
CA GLY A 133 -15.27 14.78 -3.51
C GLY A 133 -14.45 15.93 -2.96
N LYS A 134 -14.08 15.81 -1.67
CA LYS A 134 -13.25 16.79 -0.95
C LYS A 134 -11.77 16.45 -0.98
N ASN A 135 -11.43 15.20 -1.23
CA ASN A 135 -10.04 14.76 -1.34
C ASN A 135 -9.57 14.88 -2.79
N ILE A 136 -8.89 15.99 -3.11
CA ILE A 136 -8.42 16.31 -4.46
C ILE A 136 -7.50 15.21 -5.00
N VAL A 137 -6.66 14.62 -4.18
CA VAL A 137 -5.68 13.61 -4.61
C VAL A 137 -6.42 12.36 -5.09
N ASN A 138 -7.26 11.77 -4.24
CA ASN A 138 -8.01 10.56 -4.60
C ASN A 138 -8.96 10.81 -5.77
N VAL A 139 -9.71 11.92 -5.75
CA VAL A 139 -10.64 12.28 -6.82
C VAL A 139 -9.91 12.42 -8.17
N THR A 140 -8.74 13.06 -8.18
CA THR A 140 -7.93 13.17 -9.40
C THR A 140 -7.52 11.80 -9.93
N LEU A 141 -7.17 10.87 -9.06
CA LEU A 141 -6.73 9.52 -9.42
C LEU A 141 -7.86 8.59 -9.89
N VAL A 142 -9.10 8.84 -9.48
CA VAL A 142 -10.23 7.95 -9.82
C VAL A 142 -11.20 8.54 -10.87
N ASP A 143 -11.12 9.84 -11.16
CA ASP A 143 -11.96 10.55 -12.13
C ASP A 143 -11.10 11.26 -13.19
N THR A 144 -10.55 12.45 -12.88
CA THR A 144 -9.91 13.35 -13.85
C THR A 144 -8.70 12.73 -14.55
N ARG A 145 -7.88 11.95 -13.83
CA ARG A 145 -6.67 11.27 -14.28
C ARG A 145 -6.68 9.78 -14.01
N ALA A 146 -7.84 9.16 -14.00
CA ALA A 146 -7.99 7.74 -13.69
C ALA A 146 -7.24 6.80 -14.66
N TRP A 147 -6.85 7.28 -15.85
CA TRP A 147 -5.94 6.57 -16.74
C TRP A 147 -4.59 6.22 -16.10
N ASP A 148 -4.05 7.12 -15.28
CA ASP A 148 -2.79 6.87 -14.56
C ASP A 148 -2.97 5.68 -13.62
N THR A 149 -4.08 5.67 -12.86
CA THR A 149 -4.40 4.58 -11.92
C THR A 149 -4.66 3.25 -12.63
N ILE A 150 -5.35 3.25 -13.79
CA ILE A 150 -5.49 2.03 -14.61
C ILE A 150 -4.12 1.52 -15.06
N GLY A 151 -3.23 2.41 -15.47
CA GLY A 151 -1.85 2.05 -15.81
C GLY A 151 -1.12 1.38 -14.63
N GLU A 152 -1.18 1.99 -13.46
CA GLU A 152 -0.55 1.48 -12.23
C GLU A 152 -1.08 0.10 -11.83
N ILE A 153 -2.41 -0.07 -11.75
CA ILE A 153 -3.01 -1.36 -11.38
C ILE A 153 -2.76 -2.44 -12.43
N SER A 154 -2.68 -2.07 -13.70
CA SER A 154 -2.32 -2.99 -14.79
C SER A 154 -0.88 -3.48 -14.66
N VAL A 155 0.06 -2.58 -14.36
CA VAL A 155 1.47 -2.94 -14.10
C VAL A 155 1.57 -3.86 -12.88
N LEU A 156 0.84 -3.58 -11.80
CA LEU A 156 0.81 -4.43 -10.61
C LEU A 156 0.28 -5.84 -10.95
N ALA A 157 -0.80 -5.93 -11.71
CA ALA A 157 -1.37 -7.21 -12.14
C ALA A 157 -0.40 -8.01 -13.04
N ILE A 158 0.28 -7.34 -13.98
CA ILE A 158 1.30 -7.94 -14.83
C ILE A 158 2.49 -8.43 -14.00
N ALA A 159 2.98 -7.62 -13.07
CA ALA A 159 4.10 -7.98 -12.19
C ALA A 159 3.77 -9.22 -11.34
N ALA A 160 2.58 -9.24 -10.70
CA ALA A 160 2.14 -10.38 -9.92
C ALA A 160 2.01 -11.65 -10.78
N THR A 161 1.41 -11.54 -11.97
CA THR A 161 1.28 -12.65 -12.90
C THR A 161 2.65 -13.17 -13.38
N GLY A 162 3.59 -12.24 -13.63
CA GLY A 162 4.97 -12.59 -14.01
C GLY A 162 5.71 -13.35 -12.90
N VAL A 163 5.59 -12.90 -11.66
CA VAL A 163 6.18 -13.58 -10.49
C VAL A 163 5.55 -14.95 -10.30
N ALA A 164 4.23 -15.04 -10.34
CA ALA A 164 3.52 -16.32 -10.27
C ALA A 164 3.97 -17.30 -11.36
N SER A 165 4.10 -16.84 -12.60
CA SER A 165 4.57 -17.66 -13.74
C SER A 165 5.97 -18.22 -13.49
N LEU A 166 6.90 -17.42 -13.01
CA LEU A 166 8.28 -17.86 -12.70
C LEU A 166 8.32 -18.91 -11.60
N ILE A 167 7.44 -18.82 -10.61
CA ILE A 167 7.37 -19.77 -9.50
C ILE A 167 6.70 -21.07 -9.94
N PHE A 168 5.63 -21.01 -10.70
CA PHE A 168 4.97 -22.21 -11.26
C PHE A 168 5.88 -23.02 -12.19
N LEU A 169 6.78 -22.38 -12.92
CA LEU A 169 7.78 -23.07 -13.71
C LEU A 169 8.78 -23.87 -12.85
N ARG A 170 9.06 -23.41 -11.63
CA ARG A 170 9.95 -24.11 -10.69
C ARG A 170 9.27 -25.21 -9.88
N SER A 171 7.98 -25.10 -9.59
CA SER A 171 7.25 -26.01 -8.71
C SER A 171 6.52 -27.12 -9.48
N ARG A 172 7.20 -27.83 -10.39
CA ARG A 172 6.76 -29.15 -10.87
C ARG A 172 6.98 -30.28 -9.87
N THR A 173 7.29 -29.98 -8.62
CA THR A 173 7.33 -30.97 -7.52
C THR A 173 5.89 -31.31 -7.11
N PRO A 174 5.57 -32.60 -6.93
CA PRO A 174 4.21 -33.02 -6.57
C PRO A 174 3.78 -32.34 -5.28
N ARG A 175 2.57 -31.78 -5.29
CA ARG A 175 1.88 -31.33 -4.09
C ARG A 175 1.89 -32.46 -3.09
N VAL A 176 2.67 -32.34 -2.03
CA VAL A 176 2.62 -33.29 -0.91
C VAL A 176 1.19 -33.24 -0.39
N GLN A 177 0.46 -34.34 -0.62
CA GLN A 177 -0.89 -34.53 -0.10
C GLN A 177 -0.87 -34.21 1.39
N ALA A 178 -1.81 -33.36 1.83
CA ALA A 178 -2.02 -33.11 3.23
C ALA A 178 -2.11 -34.43 3.97
N ARG A 179 -1.22 -34.66 4.92
CA ARG A 179 -1.25 -35.82 5.78
C ARG A 179 -2.56 -35.77 6.58
N GLU A 180 -3.36 -36.82 6.52
CA GLU A 180 -4.62 -37.04 7.25
C GLU A 180 -4.48 -37.03 8.79
N GLY A 181 -3.41 -36.45 9.34
CA GLY A 181 -3.15 -36.33 10.77
C GLY A 181 -3.58 -34.98 11.41
N ASP A 182 -4.19 -34.08 10.66
CA ASP A 182 -4.48 -32.71 11.09
C ASP A 182 -5.80 -32.52 11.91
N GLN A 183 -6.29 -33.59 12.59
CA GLN A 183 -7.46 -33.49 13.46
C GLN A 183 -7.20 -32.85 14.84
N ALA A 184 -6.03 -32.27 15.06
CA ALA A 184 -5.71 -31.52 16.28
C ALA A 184 -6.11 -30.02 16.22
N PHE A 185 -6.98 -29.65 15.32
CA PHE A 185 -7.56 -28.30 15.26
C PHE A 185 -8.63 -28.14 16.35
N GLY A 186 -8.25 -27.72 17.54
CA GLY A 186 -9.23 -27.48 18.61
C GLY A 186 -8.69 -27.50 20.04
N ALA A 187 -7.38 -27.53 20.22
CA ALA A 187 -6.81 -27.46 21.57
C ALA A 187 -7.14 -26.09 22.20
N ARG A 188 -7.85 -26.14 23.32
CA ARG A 188 -8.17 -24.97 24.16
C ARG A 188 -6.90 -24.19 24.46
N GLY A 189 -6.85 -22.91 24.09
CA GLY A 189 -5.72 -22.01 24.34
C GLY A 189 -4.94 -21.54 23.10
N MET A 190 -5.38 -21.88 21.89
CA MET A 190 -4.78 -21.34 20.65
C MET A 190 -5.48 -20.05 20.22
N TRP A 191 -4.71 -18.98 20.06
CA TRP A 191 -5.24 -17.69 19.61
C TRP A 191 -5.34 -17.58 18.08
N LEU A 192 -4.43 -18.28 17.37
CA LEU A 192 -4.46 -18.45 15.91
C LEU A 192 -4.62 -19.95 15.63
N ARG A 193 -5.50 -20.30 14.68
CA ARG A 193 -5.86 -21.70 14.42
C ARG A 193 -4.69 -22.54 13.92
N ALA A 194 -3.84 -21.96 13.07
CA ALA A 194 -2.68 -22.66 12.52
C ALA A 194 -1.44 -22.63 13.41
N SER A 195 -1.44 -21.91 14.54
CA SER A 195 -0.27 -21.83 15.43
C SER A 195 0.09 -23.15 16.09
N GLY A 196 -0.86 -24.08 16.22
CA GLY A 196 -0.61 -25.43 16.74
C GLY A 196 0.29 -26.31 15.86
N ALA A 197 0.48 -25.94 14.60
CA ALA A 197 1.40 -26.64 13.68
C ALA A 197 2.84 -26.14 13.74
N LEU A 198 3.11 -25.04 14.47
CA LEU A 198 4.45 -24.50 14.65
C LEU A 198 5.20 -25.24 15.76
N ASP A 199 6.53 -25.28 15.63
CA ASP A 199 7.41 -25.78 16.67
C ASP A 199 7.21 -24.95 17.95
N PRO A 200 6.93 -25.57 19.13
CA PRO A 200 6.74 -24.87 20.40
C PRO A 200 7.87 -23.89 20.76
N THR A 201 9.09 -24.15 20.32
CA THR A 201 10.27 -23.29 20.58
C THR A 201 10.28 -22.01 19.74
N SER A 202 9.60 -22.01 18.59
CA SER A 202 9.50 -20.86 17.70
C SER A 202 8.19 -20.06 17.88
N ARG A 203 7.28 -20.56 18.71
CA ARG A 203 5.95 -19.99 18.94
C ARG A 203 6.01 -18.86 19.97
N SER A 204 5.45 -17.70 19.61
CA SER A 204 5.29 -16.57 20.54
C SER A 204 3.81 -16.30 20.80
N LEU A 205 3.34 -16.70 22.00
CA LEU A 205 1.95 -16.49 22.41
C LEU A 205 1.55 -15.01 22.38
N ILE A 206 2.45 -14.13 22.81
CA ILE A 206 2.21 -12.69 22.81
C ILE A 206 1.96 -12.20 21.38
N PHE A 207 2.77 -12.65 20.43
CA PHE A 207 2.64 -12.25 19.03
C PHE A 207 1.32 -12.76 18.41
N GLU A 208 0.90 -13.98 18.77
CA GLU A 208 -0.40 -14.54 18.33
C GLU A 208 -1.59 -13.70 18.83
N VAL A 209 -1.60 -13.36 20.14
CA VAL A 209 -2.67 -12.56 20.75
C VAL A 209 -2.74 -11.17 20.11
N VAL A 210 -1.60 -10.49 20.03
CA VAL A 210 -1.51 -9.16 19.41
C VAL A 210 -1.96 -9.21 17.96
N THR A 211 -1.49 -10.18 17.17
CA THR A 211 -1.87 -10.35 15.78
C THR A 211 -3.38 -10.52 15.62
N ARG A 212 -4.01 -11.33 16.46
CA ARG A 212 -5.48 -11.56 16.40
C ARG A 212 -6.26 -10.29 16.64
N ILE A 213 -5.88 -9.51 17.65
CA ILE A 213 -6.56 -8.25 17.99
C ILE A 213 -6.31 -7.21 16.90
N MET A 214 -5.03 -7.02 16.52
CA MET A 214 -4.64 -6.02 15.52
C MET A 214 -5.24 -6.32 14.15
N PHE A 215 -5.35 -7.58 13.75
CA PHE A 215 -5.94 -7.95 12.47
C PHE A 215 -7.35 -7.37 12.29
N THR A 216 -8.21 -7.55 13.28
CA THR A 216 -9.59 -7.03 13.20
C THR A 216 -9.60 -5.50 13.11
N VAL A 217 -8.80 -4.83 13.95
CA VAL A 217 -8.70 -3.37 13.94
C VAL A 217 -8.17 -2.86 12.60
N MET A 218 -7.12 -3.49 12.08
CA MET A 218 -6.52 -3.11 10.78
C MET A 218 -7.49 -3.32 9.62
N MET A 219 -8.27 -4.40 9.63
CA MET A 219 -9.29 -4.64 8.61
C MET A 219 -10.41 -3.59 8.65
N LEU A 220 -10.83 -3.16 9.85
CA LEU A 220 -11.80 -2.06 10.01
C LEU A 220 -11.23 -0.72 9.51
N VAL A 221 -9.98 -0.42 9.86
CA VAL A 221 -9.29 0.78 9.36
C VAL A 221 -9.12 0.73 7.85
N SER A 222 -8.78 -0.42 7.29
CA SER A 222 -8.66 -0.64 5.85
C SER A 222 -9.97 -0.32 5.12
N LEU A 223 -11.09 -0.83 5.63
CA LEU A 223 -12.40 -0.58 5.06
C LEU A 223 -12.83 0.89 5.23
N TYR A 224 -12.52 1.47 6.39
CA TYR A 224 -12.72 2.91 6.62
C TYR A 224 -11.96 3.76 5.61
N LEU A 225 -10.67 3.48 5.37
CA LEU A 225 -9.86 4.22 4.40
C LEU A 225 -10.41 4.09 2.97
N LEU A 226 -10.88 2.90 2.60
CA LEU A 226 -11.53 2.67 1.30
C LEU A 226 -12.73 3.59 1.10
N ILE A 227 -13.63 3.63 2.09
CA ILE A 227 -14.87 4.41 1.98
C ILE A 227 -14.62 5.92 2.17
N ALA A 228 -13.73 6.27 3.09
CA ALA A 228 -13.43 7.66 3.41
C ALA A 228 -12.59 8.36 2.32
N GLY A 229 -11.91 7.61 1.44
CA GLY A 229 -10.93 8.13 0.49
C GLY A 229 -11.42 9.23 -0.44
N HIS A 230 -12.72 9.27 -0.73
CA HIS A 230 -13.32 10.31 -1.56
C HIS A 230 -13.36 11.69 -0.88
N ASN A 231 -13.46 11.72 0.45
CA ASN A 231 -13.61 12.94 1.25
C ASN A 231 -12.47 13.22 2.24
N ALA A 232 -11.65 12.22 2.53
CA ALA A 232 -10.55 12.27 3.49
C ALA A 232 -9.36 11.47 2.95
N PRO A 233 -8.14 11.62 3.53
CA PRO A 233 -6.99 10.82 3.14
C PRO A 233 -7.28 9.32 3.21
N GLY A 234 -7.03 8.60 2.09
CA GLY A 234 -7.34 7.16 2.00
C GLY A 234 -7.43 6.65 0.57
N GLY A 235 -8.56 6.00 0.24
CA GLY A 235 -8.86 5.38 -1.05
C GLY A 235 -8.52 3.91 -1.15
N GLY A 236 -8.80 3.30 -2.31
CA GLY A 236 -8.65 1.88 -2.55
C GLY A 236 -7.21 1.39 -2.38
N PHE A 237 -6.23 2.17 -2.80
CA PHE A 237 -4.81 1.82 -2.69
C PHE A 237 -4.34 1.77 -1.23
N ALA A 238 -4.59 2.84 -0.46
CA ALA A 238 -4.20 2.92 0.95
C ALA A 238 -4.94 1.87 1.78
N GLY A 239 -6.25 1.74 1.61
CA GLY A 239 -7.05 0.70 2.25
C GLY A 239 -6.54 -0.69 1.94
N GLY A 240 -6.27 -1.00 0.66
CA GLY A 240 -5.73 -2.29 0.22
C GLY A 240 -4.37 -2.63 0.82
N LEU A 241 -3.48 -1.63 0.96
CA LEU A 241 -2.18 -1.82 1.63
C LEU A 241 -2.35 -2.14 3.12
N VAL A 242 -3.26 -1.47 3.84
CA VAL A 242 -3.52 -1.78 5.26
C VAL A 242 -4.05 -3.20 5.42
N ALA A 243 -4.99 -3.64 4.58
CA ALA A 243 -5.46 -5.02 4.57
C ALA A 243 -4.31 -6.00 4.27
N GLY A 244 -3.47 -5.67 3.29
CA GLY A 244 -2.30 -6.45 2.93
C GLY A 244 -1.31 -6.59 4.09
N ILE A 245 -1.00 -5.51 4.81
CA ILE A 245 -0.15 -5.53 6.00
C ILE A 245 -0.77 -6.43 7.08
N ALA A 246 -2.09 -6.33 7.31
CA ALA A 246 -2.79 -7.18 8.27
C ALA A 246 -2.63 -8.67 7.94
N LEU A 247 -2.77 -9.04 6.66
CA LEU A 247 -2.55 -10.39 6.17
C LEU A 247 -1.09 -10.85 6.31
N MET A 248 -0.14 -9.96 6.01
CA MET A 248 1.30 -10.24 6.19
C MET A 248 1.66 -10.49 7.67
N ILE A 249 1.10 -9.74 8.60
CA ILE A 249 1.31 -9.94 10.04
C ILE A 249 0.78 -11.31 10.46
N ARG A 250 -0.38 -11.74 9.98
CA ARG A 250 -0.89 -13.11 10.23
C ARG A 250 0.03 -14.18 9.66
N TYR A 251 0.54 -13.97 8.43
CA TYR A 251 1.54 -14.86 7.87
C TYR A 251 2.81 -14.96 8.72
N LEU A 252 3.32 -13.83 9.21
CA LEU A 252 4.50 -13.82 10.07
C LEU A 252 4.28 -14.51 11.43
N ALA A 253 3.05 -14.45 11.95
CA ALA A 253 2.69 -15.03 13.24
C ALA A 253 2.54 -16.56 13.20
N ALA A 254 1.91 -17.12 12.16
CA ALA A 254 1.60 -18.54 12.12
C ALA A 254 1.79 -19.20 10.72
N GLY A 255 2.47 -18.52 9.81
CA GLY A 255 2.87 -19.06 8.51
C GLY A 255 1.76 -19.12 7.49
N ARG A 256 2.02 -19.87 6.41
CA ARG A 256 1.15 -19.93 5.23
C ARG A 256 -0.26 -20.45 5.53
N ARG A 257 -0.38 -21.45 6.42
CA ARG A 257 -1.70 -22.02 6.77
C ARG A 257 -2.63 -20.97 7.40
N GLU A 258 -2.11 -20.13 8.28
CA GLU A 258 -2.89 -19.06 8.90
C GLU A 258 -3.29 -17.98 7.89
N LEU A 259 -2.42 -17.70 6.92
CA LEU A 259 -2.73 -16.79 5.82
C LEU A 259 -3.86 -17.34 4.94
N ASP A 260 -3.80 -18.63 4.58
CA ASP A 260 -4.81 -19.28 3.74
C ASP A 260 -6.17 -19.37 4.45
N GLU A 261 -6.17 -19.49 5.78
CA GLU A 261 -7.39 -19.43 6.59
C GLU A 261 -7.95 -18.01 6.71
N ALA A 262 -7.08 -16.99 6.85
CA ALA A 262 -7.47 -15.60 6.91
C ALA A 262 -7.99 -15.06 5.58
N ALA A 263 -7.42 -15.53 4.48
CA ALA A 263 -7.77 -15.10 3.12
C ALA A 263 -7.93 -16.35 2.22
N PRO A 264 -9.09 -17.04 2.29
CA PRO A 264 -9.34 -18.25 1.50
C PRO A 264 -9.54 -17.98 0.00
N PHE A 265 -9.21 -16.79 -0.46
CA PHE A 265 -9.37 -16.34 -1.83
C PHE A 265 -8.08 -16.58 -2.61
N ASP A 266 -8.24 -16.93 -3.89
CA ASP A 266 -7.13 -17.01 -4.83
C ASP A 266 -6.65 -15.60 -5.22
N ALA A 267 -5.34 -15.33 -5.10
CA ALA A 267 -4.77 -14.01 -5.39
C ALA A 267 -4.99 -13.61 -6.86
N GLY A 268 -4.84 -14.54 -7.79
CA GLY A 268 -5.07 -14.27 -9.21
C GLY A 268 -6.52 -13.91 -9.53
N ARG A 269 -7.48 -14.52 -8.83
CA ARG A 269 -8.90 -14.16 -8.98
C ARG A 269 -9.20 -12.78 -8.45
N LEU A 270 -8.60 -12.39 -7.31
CA LEU A 270 -8.73 -11.03 -6.77
C LEU A 270 -8.16 -10.00 -7.74
N LEU A 271 -6.99 -10.27 -8.31
CA LEU A 271 -6.36 -9.41 -9.31
C LEU A 271 -7.24 -9.24 -10.56
N GLY A 272 -7.71 -10.36 -11.12
CA GLY A 272 -8.54 -10.36 -12.33
C GLY A 272 -9.89 -9.68 -12.11
N PHE A 273 -10.56 -9.99 -11.00
CA PHE A 273 -11.85 -9.37 -10.67
C PHE A 273 -11.70 -7.88 -10.35
N GLY A 274 -10.67 -7.49 -9.59
CA GLY A 274 -10.39 -6.09 -9.30
C GLY A 274 -10.12 -5.27 -10.57
N LEU A 275 -9.29 -5.79 -11.48
CA LEU A 275 -9.00 -5.14 -12.76
C LEU A 275 -10.27 -5.01 -13.61
N ALA A 276 -11.06 -6.09 -13.73
CA ALA A 276 -12.30 -6.06 -14.47
C ALA A 276 -13.29 -5.04 -13.88
N LEU A 277 -13.41 -4.99 -12.55
CA LEU A 277 -14.29 -4.04 -11.86
C LEU A 277 -13.86 -2.59 -12.11
N SER A 278 -12.56 -2.27 -12.03
CA SER A 278 -12.04 -0.93 -12.31
C SER A 278 -12.28 -0.53 -13.77
N VAL A 279 -12.02 -1.42 -14.72
CA VAL A 279 -12.24 -1.11 -16.14
C VAL A 279 -13.73 -0.97 -16.46
N LEU A 280 -14.59 -1.82 -15.91
CA LEU A 280 -16.04 -1.72 -16.10
C LEU A 280 -16.58 -0.44 -15.50
N SER A 281 -16.18 -0.05 -14.29
CA SER A 281 -16.61 1.20 -13.67
C SER A 281 -16.17 2.42 -14.48
N ALA A 282 -15.00 2.38 -15.12
CA ALA A 282 -14.48 3.43 -15.98
C ALA A 282 -15.29 3.60 -17.29
N VAL A 283 -15.73 2.48 -17.88
CA VAL A 283 -16.41 2.48 -19.19
C VAL A 283 -17.93 2.66 -19.07
N THR A 284 -18.53 2.24 -17.96
CA THR A 284 -19.99 2.31 -17.73
C THR A 284 -20.58 3.70 -17.98
N PRO A 285 -19.99 4.81 -17.51
CA PRO A 285 -20.49 6.15 -17.80
C PRO A 285 -20.63 6.44 -19.29
N ALA A 286 -19.66 6.02 -20.09
CA ALA A 286 -19.69 6.23 -21.55
C ALA A 286 -20.82 5.43 -22.23
N LEU A 287 -21.14 4.24 -21.74
CA LEU A 287 -22.27 3.44 -22.23
C LEU A 287 -23.62 4.09 -21.89
N LEU A 288 -23.67 4.91 -20.84
CA LEU A 288 -24.87 5.65 -20.42
C LEU A 288 -24.96 7.05 -21.06
N GLY A 289 -24.08 7.37 -22.03
CA GLY A 289 -24.07 8.65 -22.74
C GLY A 289 -23.23 9.75 -22.07
N GLY A 290 -22.50 9.43 -21.00
CA GLY A 290 -21.54 10.31 -20.35
C GLY A 290 -20.12 10.19 -20.93
N LYS A 291 -19.15 10.75 -20.21
CA LYS A 291 -17.72 10.62 -20.53
C LYS A 291 -17.12 9.41 -19.81
N ILE A 292 -16.04 8.84 -20.38
CA ILE A 292 -15.24 7.80 -19.69
C ILE A 292 -14.74 8.38 -18.36
N PHE A 293 -14.81 7.59 -17.28
CA PHE A 293 -14.49 7.96 -15.89
C PHE A 293 -15.39 9.00 -15.24
N GLN A 294 -16.44 9.44 -15.89
CA GLN A 294 -17.34 10.42 -15.30
C GLN A 294 -17.97 9.88 -14.01
N SER A 295 -17.82 10.63 -12.92
CA SER A 295 -18.44 10.28 -11.64
C SER A 295 -19.91 10.70 -11.62
N TYR A 296 -20.73 9.87 -10.98
CA TYR A 296 -22.13 10.14 -10.65
C TYR A 296 -22.32 10.08 -9.15
N ASP A 297 -23.03 11.06 -8.58
CA ASP A 297 -23.40 11.05 -7.17
C ASP A 297 -24.76 10.34 -7.02
N LEU A 298 -24.77 9.30 -6.19
CA LEU A 298 -25.96 8.59 -5.77
C LEU A 298 -26.24 8.93 -4.30
N THR A 299 -27.10 9.90 -4.08
CA THR A 299 -27.50 10.30 -2.74
C THR A 299 -28.52 9.30 -2.19
N LEU A 300 -28.11 8.47 -1.22
CA LEU A 300 -29.00 7.60 -0.48
C LEU A 300 -29.49 8.32 0.77
N VAL A 301 -30.76 8.72 0.76
CA VAL A 301 -31.45 9.22 1.94
C VAL A 301 -32.13 8.04 2.63
N ILE A 302 -31.73 7.71 3.85
CA ILE A 302 -32.37 6.66 4.64
C ILE A 302 -33.45 7.34 5.52
N PRO A 303 -34.75 7.21 5.19
CA PRO A 303 -35.81 7.87 5.95
C PRO A 303 -35.82 7.37 7.41
N GLY A 304 -35.88 8.31 8.36
CA GLY A 304 -35.96 8.00 9.79
C GLY A 304 -34.63 7.91 10.53
N TRP A 305 -33.46 8.08 9.84
CA TRP A 305 -32.14 8.07 10.47
C TRP A 305 -31.44 9.44 10.40
N GLU A 306 -32.20 10.47 10.06
CA GLU A 306 -31.68 11.84 9.83
C GLU A 306 -31.18 12.47 11.13
N THR A 307 -31.87 12.28 12.23
CA THR A 307 -31.44 12.80 13.54
C THR A 307 -31.93 11.89 14.67
N LEU A 308 -31.03 11.47 15.52
CA LEU A 308 -31.33 10.85 16.82
C LEU A 308 -31.31 11.98 17.88
N ALA A 309 -32.48 12.37 18.37
CA ALA A 309 -32.59 13.28 19.49
C ALA A 309 -32.09 12.56 20.77
N THR A 310 -30.97 13.01 21.32
CA THR A 310 -30.46 12.51 22.60
C THR A 310 -30.55 13.59 23.67
N PRO A 311 -30.53 13.23 24.98
CA PRO A 311 -30.53 14.21 26.05
C PRO A 311 -29.34 15.17 26.06
N TRP A 312 -28.30 14.88 25.27
CA TRP A 312 -27.08 15.69 25.14
C TRP A 312 -26.94 16.42 23.79
N GLY A 313 -28.02 16.43 22.96
CA GLY A 313 -28.06 17.07 21.66
C GLY A 313 -28.48 16.15 20.53
N ASP A 314 -28.83 16.73 19.39
CA ASP A 314 -29.22 15.99 18.20
C ASP A 314 -27.96 15.42 17.52
N TRP A 315 -27.89 14.11 17.43
CA TRP A 315 -26.83 13.43 16.71
C TRP A 315 -27.33 12.98 15.34
N THR A 316 -26.73 13.51 14.28
CA THR A 316 -26.90 12.98 12.92
C THR A 316 -26.06 11.73 12.78
N LEU A 317 -26.67 10.55 12.93
CA LEU A 317 -25.94 9.27 12.80
C LEU A 317 -25.65 8.91 11.35
N PHE A 318 -26.58 9.11 10.47
CA PHE A 318 -26.45 8.92 9.04
C PHE A 318 -27.27 10.02 8.37
N GLY A 319 -26.62 11.13 8.07
CA GLY A 319 -27.19 12.13 7.16
C GLY A 319 -27.33 11.57 5.73
N GLU A 320 -27.38 12.41 4.75
CA GLU A 320 -27.32 11.99 3.36
C GLU A 320 -26.01 11.23 3.10
N MET A 321 -26.11 9.94 2.76
CA MET A 321 -24.95 9.15 2.33
C MET A 321 -24.73 9.40 0.84
N HIS A 322 -23.72 10.18 0.52
CA HIS A 322 -23.26 10.37 -0.85
C HIS A 322 -22.39 9.18 -1.26
N LEU A 323 -22.92 8.31 -2.11
CA LEU A 323 -22.18 7.24 -2.75
C LEU A 323 -21.80 7.68 -4.16
N VAL A 324 -20.54 7.97 -4.35
CA VAL A 324 -20.05 8.36 -5.68
C VAL A 324 -19.65 7.12 -6.46
N SER A 325 -19.99 7.06 -7.74
CA SER A 325 -19.72 5.89 -8.60
C SER A 325 -18.23 5.55 -8.71
N SER A 326 -17.33 6.53 -8.55
CA SER A 326 -15.88 6.32 -8.48
C SER A 326 -15.43 5.43 -7.30
N THR A 327 -16.25 5.28 -6.24
CA THR A 327 -15.99 4.32 -5.16
C THR A 327 -15.94 2.87 -5.68
N VAL A 328 -16.69 2.56 -6.74
CA VAL A 328 -16.64 1.21 -7.37
C VAL A 328 -15.28 0.98 -8.03
N PHE A 329 -14.72 2.01 -8.64
CA PHE A 329 -13.36 1.99 -9.17
C PHE A 329 -12.33 1.74 -8.05
N ASP A 330 -12.45 2.47 -6.95
CA ASP A 330 -11.61 2.31 -5.76
C ASP A 330 -11.69 0.91 -5.15
N ILE A 331 -12.86 0.28 -5.13
CA ILE A 331 -13.02 -1.13 -4.72
C ILE A 331 -12.21 -2.05 -5.63
N GLY A 332 -12.20 -1.80 -6.94
CA GLY A 332 -11.38 -2.55 -7.88
C GLY A 332 -9.89 -2.43 -7.58
N VAL A 333 -9.40 -1.21 -7.34
CA VAL A 333 -8.02 -0.92 -6.92
C VAL A 333 -7.68 -1.65 -5.60
N TYR A 334 -8.56 -1.56 -4.61
CA TYR A 334 -8.44 -2.23 -3.31
C TYR A 334 -8.23 -3.75 -3.47
N LEU A 335 -9.04 -4.40 -4.29
CA LEU A 335 -8.93 -5.85 -4.54
C LEU A 335 -7.62 -6.22 -5.22
N ILE A 336 -7.15 -5.40 -6.16
CA ILE A 336 -5.86 -5.63 -6.84
C ILE A 336 -4.73 -5.54 -5.84
N VAL A 337 -4.69 -4.49 -5.01
CA VAL A 337 -3.63 -4.31 -4.02
C VAL A 337 -3.59 -5.46 -3.02
N ILE A 338 -4.75 -5.89 -2.50
CA ILE A 338 -4.82 -7.08 -1.64
C ILE A 338 -4.32 -8.33 -2.38
N GLY A 339 -4.72 -8.52 -3.64
CA GLY A 339 -4.29 -9.64 -4.45
C GLY A 339 -2.77 -9.69 -4.62
N VAL A 340 -2.13 -8.55 -4.95
CA VAL A 340 -0.68 -8.44 -5.07
C VAL A 340 0.00 -8.77 -3.75
N VAL A 341 -0.44 -8.12 -2.66
CA VAL A 341 0.19 -8.31 -1.34
C VAL A 341 -0.02 -9.73 -0.81
N LEU A 342 -1.16 -10.38 -1.13
CA LEU A 342 -1.44 -11.77 -0.77
C LEU A 342 -0.56 -12.76 -1.56
N ASP A 343 -0.27 -12.45 -2.82
CA ASP A 343 0.58 -13.32 -3.66
C ASP A 343 2.03 -13.35 -3.18
N LEU A 344 2.56 -12.24 -2.65
CA LEU A 344 3.95 -12.14 -2.20
C LEU A 344 4.32 -13.20 -1.13
N PRO A 345 3.65 -13.34 0.02
CA PRO A 345 4.00 -14.35 1.02
C PRO A 345 3.67 -15.78 0.56
N ARG A 346 2.68 -15.97 -0.31
CA ARG A 346 2.38 -17.28 -0.90
C ARG A 346 3.48 -17.75 -1.85
N SER A 347 4.06 -16.83 -2.58
CA SER A 347 5.11 -17.09 -3.56
C SER A 347 6.49 -17.18 -2.92
N LEU A 348 6.82 -16.28 -1.98
CA LEU A 348 8.12 -16.24 -1.29
C LEU A 348 8.19 -17.20 -0.10
N GLY A 349 7.06 -17.63 0.45
CA GLY A 349 6.96 -18.53 1.59
C GLY A 349 7.03 -20.02 1.26
N ALA A 350 7.12 -20.38 -0.03
CA ALA A 350 7.19 -21.76 -0.52
C ALA A 350 8.59 -22.39 -0.36
#